data_55256095d94dde2ce6024f0305b7463b
#
_entry.id   55256095d94dde2ce6024f0305b7463b
#
_cell.length_a   1.000
_cell.length_b   1.000
_cell.length_c   1.000
_cell.angle_alpha   90.00
_cell.angle_beta   90.00
_cell.angle_gamma   90.00
#
_symmetry.space_group_name_H-M   'P 1'
#
loop_
_entity.id
_entity.type
_entity.pdbx_description
1 polymer ?
#
loop_
_entity_poly.entity_id
_entity_poly.type
_entity_poly.pdbx_seq_one_letter_code
_entity_poly.pdbx_strand_id
1 'polypeptide(L)'
;MAVYYHDIRRVKERVSSIQSSIKEMDQTLKSGSTVLDDMNQIRTEFLDNKKLLSSKKVSGAQLMNQLGEIKNLAEKMDIKFNDVEIDPRNTFPLISKRNGKEEIKIERHSVNIKLSGNFINIGKFIDEVEKNHSILQMQYCSICLDSLDPKGVIADLGYLTYGEPES
;
A
#
# COMPACT_ATOMS: atom_id res chain seq x y z
N MET A 1 -11.66 60.77 45.17
CA MET A 1 -12.36 59.48 44.93
C MET A 1 -12.40 59.02 43.45
N ALA A 2 -12.34 59.90 42.46
CA ALA A 2 -12.41 59.52 41.06
C ALA A 2 -11.17 58.76 40.50
N VAL A 3 -9.97 59.04 41.00
CA VAL A 3 -8.72 58.43 40.54
C VAL A 3 -8.63 56.94 40.90
N TYR A 4 -9.13 56.52 42.05
CA TYR A 4 -9.16 55.15 42.51
C TYR A 4 -10.02 54.20 41.66
N TYR A 5 -11.11 54.75 41.11
CA TYR A 5 -12.02 53.96 40.27
C TYR A 5 -11.44 53.71 38.86
N HIS A 6 -10.60 54.63 38.36
CA HIS A 6 -9.98 54.49 37.04
C HIS A 6 -8.86 53.43 37.06
N ASP A 7 -8.12 53.36 38.18
CA ASP A 7 -7.02 52.36 38.31
C ASP A 7 -7.56 50.95 38.49
N ILE A 8 -8.63 50.78 39.23
CA ILE A 8 -9.29 49.44 39.39
C ILE A 8 -9.86 48.93 38.06
N ARG A 9 -10.41 49.81 37.26
CA ARG A 9 -10.95 49.44 35.94
C ARG A 9 -9.84 49.03 34.97
N ARG A 10 -8.73 49.76 34.91
CA ARG A 10 -7.55 49.38 34.14
C ARG A 10 -6.91 48.06 34.57
N VAL A 11 -6.84 47.81 35.85
CA VAL A 11 -6.33 46.52 36.37
C VAL A 11 -7.26 45.38 36.00
N LYS A 12 -8.58 45.54 36.12
CA LYS A 12 -9.57 44.54 35.69
C LYS A 12 -9.48 44.22 34.19
N GLU A 13 -9.35 45.22 33.33
CA GLU A 13 -9.19 45.08 31.88
C GLU A 13 -7.88 44.33 31.55
N ARG A 14 -6.77 44.63 32.23
CA ARG A 14 -5.51 43.92 32.06
C ARG A 14 -5.59 42.46 32.52
N VAL A 15 -6.22 42.18 33.64
CA VAL A 15 -6.42 40.82 34.15
C VAL A 15 -7.27 40.00 33.18
N SER A 16 -8.35 40.56 32.65
CA SER A 16 -9.20 39.92 31.64
C SER A 16 -8.44 39.63 30.34
N SER A 17 -7.63 40.57 29.88
CA SER A 17 -6.77 40.39 28.69
C SER A 17 -5.72 39.28 28.90
N ILE A 18 -5.07 39.24 30.06
CA ILE A 18 -4.10 38.20 30.37
C ILE A 18 -4.77 36.83 30.48
N GLN A 19 -5.96 36.74 31.08
CA GLN A 19 -6.72 35.49 31.16
C GLN A 19 -7.14 34.97 29.78
N SER A 20 -7.56 35.85 28.85
CA SER A 20 -7.85 35.43 27.48
C SER A 20 -6.60 34.92 26.75
N SER A 21 -5.46 35.61 26.89
CA SER A 21 -4.19 35.17 26.28
C SER A 21 -3.71 33.82 26.82
N ILE A 22 -3.85 33.59 28.13
CA ILE A 22 -3.54 32.29 28.75
C ILE A 22 -4.43 31.18 28.16
N LYS A 23 -5.74 31.46 28.00
CA LYS A 23 -6.68 30.50 27.43
C LYS A 23 -6.36 30.17 25.97
N GLU A 24 -5.98 31.16 25.16
CA GLU A 24 -5.54 30.96 23.78
C GLU A 24 -4.22 30.14 23.71
N MET A 25 -3.25 30.45 24.58
CA MET A 25 -2.01 29.65 24.67
C MET A 25 -2.28 28.20 25.08
N ASP A 26 -3.17 27.96 26.04
CA ASP A 26 -3.56 26.61 26.45
C ASP A 26 -4.25 25.83 25.30
N GLN A 27 -5.10 26.47 24.53
CA GLN A 27 -5.70 25.87 23.36
C GLN A 27 -4.66 25.54 22.27
N THR A 28 -3.71 26.44 22.04
CA THR A 28 -2.63 26.22 21.06
C THR A 28 -1.70 25.09 21.50
N LEU A 29 -1.38 25.00 22.78
CA LEU A 29 -0.58 23.89 23.36
C LEU A 29 -1.30 22.55 23.23
N LYS A 30 -2.61 22.50 23.52
CA LYS A 30 -3.41 21.28 23.37
C LYS A 30 -3.51 20.83 21.92
N SER A 31 -3.73 21.75 20.97
CA SER A 31 -3.74 21.42 19.54
C SER A 31 -2.37 20.98 19.04
N GLY A 32 -1.28 21.57 19.55
CA GLY A 32 0.07 21.12 19.23
C GLY A 32 0.38 19.72 19.76
N SER A 33 -0.10 19.38 20.96
CA SER A 33 0.04 18.03 21.53
C SER A 33 -0.69 16.98 20.68
N THR A 34 -1.93 17.24 20.27
CA THR A 34 -2.68 16.31 19.41
C THR A 34 -2.00 16.09 18.05
N VAL A 35 -1.46 17.15 17.44
CA VAL A 35 -0.70 17.03 16.18
C VAL A 35 0.56 16.18 16.34
N LEU A 36 1.28 16.30 17.47
CA LEU A 36 2.45 15.47 17.75
C LEU A 36 2.07 14.01 17.97
N ASP A 37 0.97 13.74 18.65
CA ASP A 37 0.47 12.38 18.85
C ASP A 37 0.03 11.75 17.52
N ASP A 38 -0.67 12.47 16.68
CA ASP A 38 -1.05 12.04 15.32
C ASP A 38 0.19 11.74 14.45
N MET A 39 1.21 12.62 14.51
CA MET A 39 2.47 12.40 13.79
C MET A 39 3.20 11.14 14.28
N ASN A 40 3.22 10.88 15.58
CA ASN A 40 3.83 9.68 16.16
C ASN A 40 3.07 8.42 15.76
N GLN A 41 1.75 8.47 15.74
CA GLN A 41 0.91 7.38 15.28
C GLN A 41 1.18 7.05 13.80
N ILE A 42 1.14 8.06 12.92
CA ILE A 42 1.44 7.90 11.49
C ILE A 42 2.83 7.31 11.28
N ARG A 43 3.82 7.77 12.06
CA ARG A 43 5.18 7.25 12.00
C ARG A 43 5.25 5.78 12.41
N THR A 44 4.54 5.39 13.45
CA THR A 44 4.49 4.00 13.92
C THR A 44 3.83 3.10 12.87
N GLU A 45 2.68 3.51 12.36
CA GLU A 45 1.98 2.80 11.27
C GLU A 45 2.86 2.66 10.01
N PHE A 46 3.58 3.71 9.64
CA PHE A 46 4.53 3.66 8.52
C PHE A 46 5.64 2.63 8.75
N LEU A 47 6.23 2.59 9.96
CA LEU A 47 7.29 1.64 10.30
C LEU A 47 6.78 0.19 10.32
N ASP A 48 5.58 -0.03 10.81
CA ASP A 48 4.96 -1.35 10.84
C ASP A 48 4.59 -1.84 9.44
N ASN A 49 4.03 -0.96 8.61
CA ASN A 49 3.77 -1.25 7.20
C ASN A 49 5.07 -1.52 6.43
N LYS A 50 6.15 -0.78 6.72
CA LYS A 50 7.49 -1.04 6.14
C LYS A 50 8.00 -2.43 6.50
N LYS A 51 7.88 -2.83 7.77
CA LYS A 51 8.27 -4.18 8.22
C LYS A 51 7.44 -5.26 7.52
N LEU A 52 6.13 -5.06 7.42
CA LEU A 52 5.22 -5.98 6.74
C LEU A 52 5.57 -6.14 5.27
N LEU A 53 5.83 -5.06 4.55
CA LEU A 53 6.26 -5.10 3.15
C LEU A 53 7.61 -5.80 3.00
N SER A 54 8.57 -5.53 3.90
CA SER A 54 9.88 -6.19 3.88
C SER A 54 9.78 -7.70 4.11
N SER A 55 8.82 -8.15 4.92
CA SER A 55 8.59 -9.58 5.14
C SER A 55 7.92 -10.29 3.95
N LYS A 56 7.24 -9.55 3.09
CA LYS A 56 6.59 -10.06 1.86
C LYS A 56 7.47 -9.92 0.61
N LYS A 57 8.68 -9.43 0.76
CA LYS A 57 9.62 -9.22 -0.33
C LYS A 57 10.09 -10.55 -0.91
N VAL A 58 10.01 -10.67 -2.22
CA VAL A 58 10.34 -11.87 -2.98
C VAL A 58 11.56 -11.58 -3.83
N SER A 59 12.53 -12.50 -3.87
CA SER A 59 13.63 -12.39 -4.81
C SER A 59 13.17 -12.74 -6.23
N GLY A 60 13.86 -12.22 -7.25
CA GLY A 60 13.54 -12.54 -8.65
C GLY A 60 13.53 -14.05 -8.92
N ALA A 61 14.47 -14.80 -8.34
CA ALA A 61 14.50 -16.26 -8.45
C ALA A 61 13.29 -16.95 -7.82
N GLN A 62 12.82 -16.47 -6.67
CA GLN A 62 11.60 -16.98 -6.04
C GLN A 62 10.37 -16.68 -6.88
N LEU A 63 10.28 -15.48 -7.46
CA LEU A 63 9.19 -15.13 -8.35
C LEU A 63 9.15 -16.04 -9.58
N MET A 64 10.30 -16.29 -10.21
CA MET A 64 10.39 -17.17 -11.37
C MET A 64 10.02 -18.62 -11.03
N ASN A 65 10.43 -19.13 -9.87
CA ASN A 65 10.02 -20.46 -9.42
C ASN A 65 8.50 -20.54 -9.21
N GLN A 66 7.89 -19.54 -8.58
CA GLN A 66 6.44 -19.48 -8.37
C GLN A 66 5.67 -19.43 -9.71
N LEU A 67 6.16 -18.65 -10.68
CA LEU A 67 5.57 -18.62 -12.01
C LEU A 67 5.69 -19.97 -12.74
N GLY A 68 6.79 -20.69 -12.52
CA GLY A 68 6.97 -22.06 -13.00
C GLY A 68 5.95 -23.03 -12.40
N GLU A 69 5.71 -22.95 -11.09
CA GLU A 69 4.69 -23.75 -10.39
C GLU A 69 3.28 -23.45 -10.89
N ILE A 70 2.95 -22.16 -11.08
CA ILE A 70 1.67 -21.70 -11.62
C ILE A 70 1.46 -22.20 -13.04
N LYS A 71 2.49 -22.16 -13.88
CA LYS A 71 2.43 -22.72 -15.24
C LYS A 71 2.16 -24.23 -15.21
N ASN A 72 2.88 -24.98 -14.37
CA ASN A 72 2.67 -26.42 -14.20
C ASN A 72 1.25 -26.74 -13.69
N LEU A 73 0.71 -25.88 -12.81
CA LEU A 73 -0.67 -26.03 -12.34
C LEU A 73 -1.68 -25.82 -13.45
N ALA A 74 -1.48 -24.79 -14.30
CA ALA A 74 -2.34 -24.54 -15.46
C ALA A 74 -2.34 -25.75 -16.44
N GLU A 75 -1.16 -26.29 -16.74
CA GLU A 75 -1.02 -27.48 -17.59
C GLU A 75 -1.74 -28.69 -17.02
N LYS A 76 -1.68 -28.93 -15.71
CA LYS A 76 -2.40 -30.03 -15.02
C LYS A 76 -3.92 -29.86 -15.09
N MET A 77 -4.41 -28.64 -15.22
CA MET A 77 -5.84 -28.32 -15.32
C MET A 77 -6.33 -28.17 -16.76
N ASP A 78 -5.51 -28.57 -17.73
CA ASP A 78 -5.81 -28.43 -19.16
C ASP A 78 -6.10 -26.97 -19.57
N ILE A 79 -5.31 -26.05 -19.01
CA ILE A 79 -5.35 -24.62 -19.30
C ILE A 79 -4.09 -24.27 -20.10
N LYS A 80 -4.29 -23.62 -21.23
CA LYS A 80 -3.19 -23.14 -22.05
C LYS A 80 -2.67 -21.81 -21.50
N PHE A 81 -1.39 -21.80 -21.20
CA PHE A 81 -0.67 -20.61 -20.78
C PHE A 81 -0.17 -19.87 -22.01
N ASN A 82 -0.78 -18.74 -22.34
CA ASN A 82 -0.51 -18.03 -23.59
C ASN A 82 0.66 -17.04 -23.44
N ASP A 83 0.64 -16.25 -22.37
CA ASP A 83 1.63 -15.20 -22.17
C ASP A 83 1.81 -14.85 -20.68
N VAL A 84 3.01 -14.37 -20.34
CA VAL A 84 3.34 -13.82 -19.02
C VAL A 84 4.21 -12.58 -19.21
N GLU A 85 3.73 -11.48 -18.71
CA GLU A 85 4.46 -10.22 -18.70
C GLU A 85 4.72 -9.78 -17.27
N ILE A 86 5.97 -9.43 -16.97
CA ILE A 86 6.38 -8.86 -15.68
C ILE A 86 6.81 -7.43 -15.93
N ASP A 87 6.12 -6.48 -15.33
CA ASP A 87 6.44 -5.05 -15.42
C ASP A 87 6.97 -4.56 -14.05
N PRO A 88 8.28 -4.37 -13.91
CA PRO A 88 8.85 -3.82 -12.69
C PRO A 88 8.53 -2.31 -12.63
N ARG A 89 7.75 -1.90 -11.64
CA ARG A 89 7.44 -0.49 -11.39
C ARG A 89 7.98 -0.06 -10.05
N ASN A 90 8.85 0.92 -10.05
CA ASN A 90 9.26 1.60 -8.82
C ASN A 90 8.11 2.51 -8.37
N THR A 91 7.31 2.02 -7.40
CA THR A 91 6.12 2.73 -6.89
C THR A 91 6.41 3.61 -5.70
N PHE A 92 7.60 3.50 -5.11
CA PHE A 92 8.00 4.35 -4.00
C PHE A 92 8.88 5.47 -4.53
N PRO A 93 8.38 6.72 -4.61
CA PRO A 93 9.24 7.85 -4.97
C PRO A 93 10.38 7.90 -3.97
N LEU A 94 11.60 8.11 -4.48
CA LEU A 94 12.77 8.38 -3.66
C LEU A 94 12.42 9.54 -2.73
N ILE A 95 12.14 9.24 -1.48
CA ILE A 95 11.99 10.27 -0.45
C ILE A 95 13.36 10.92 -0.35
N SER A 96 13.46 12.14 -0.88
CA SER A 96 14.70 12.89 -0.97
C SER A 96 15.45 12.79 0.35
N LYS A 97 16.75 12.51 0.27
CA LYS A 97 17.74 12.29 1.33
C LYS A 97 17.80 13.40 2.38
N ARG A 98 16.73 13.71 3.06
CA ARG A 98 16.76 14.80 4.05
C ARG A 98 17.27 14.38 5.43
N ASN A 99 17.45 13.10 5.72
CA ASN A 99 17.98 12.67 7.03
C ASN A 99 18.65 11.28 7.03
N GLY A 100 19.47 10.91 6.05
CA GLY A 100 20.43 9.81 6.23
C GLY A 100 19.85 8.43 6.65
N LYS A 101 18.55 8.20 6.54
CA LYS A 101 17.88 6.99 7.00
C LYS A 101 17.40 6.15 5.83
N GLU A 102 17.84 4.94 5.87
CA GLU A 102 17.52 3.75 5.08
C GLU A 102 16.46 3.92 3.99
N GLU A 103 16.93 3.91 2.76
CA GLU A 103 16.15 3.79 1.54
C GLU A 103 15.34 2.49 1.58
N ILE A 104 14.03 2.56 1.36
CA ILE A 104 13.21 1.36 1.24
C ILE A 104 13.49 0.81 -0.15
N LYS A 105 14.33 -0.22 -0.23
CA LYS A 105 14.63 -0.93 -1.47
C LYS A 105 13.57 -2.01 -1.71
N ILE A 106 12.38 -1.60 -2.11
CA ILE A 106 11.28 -2.50 -2.48
C ILE A 106 10.71 -2.00 -3.80
N GLU A 107 10.64 -2.86 -4.78
CA GLU A 107 9.96 -2.61 -6.04
C GLU A 107 8.64 -3.35 -6.09
N ARG A 108 7.69 -2.75 -6.77
CA ARG A 108 6.40 -3.34 -7.08
C ARG A 108 6.46 -3.93 -8.48
N HIS A 109 6.17 -5.22 -8.59
CA HIS A 109 6.09 -5.91 -9.87
C HIS A 109 4.63 -6.22 -10.19
N SER A 110 4.17 -5.79 -11.36
CA SER A 110 2.91 -6.25 -11.95
C SER A 110 3.20 -7.49 -12.77
N VAL A 111 2.46 -8.57 -12.52
CA VAL A 111 2.54 -9.83 -13.25
C VAL A 111 1.23 -10.03 -13.98
N ASN A 112 1.25 -9.94 -15.31
CA ASN A 112 0.09 -10.17 -16.15
C ASN A 112 0.19 -11.56 -16.76
N ILE A 113 -0.87 -12.37 -16.60
CA ILE A 113 -0.91 -13.75 -17.08
C ILE A 113 -2.11 -13.88 -18.00
N LYS A 114 -1.87 -14.35 -19.23
CA LYS A 114 -2.91 -14.62 -20.20
C LYS A 114 -3.11 -16.12 -20.40
N LEU A 115 -4.32 -16.58 -20.18
CA LEU A 115 -4.72 -17.99 -20.20
C LEU A 115 -5.83 -18.22 -21.19
N SER A 116 -5.93 -19.44 -21.73
CA SER A 116 -7.11 -19.89 -22.44
C SER A 116 -7.48 -21.31 -22.05
N GLY A 117 -8.78 -21.59 -21.95
CA GLY A 117 -9.27 -22.90 -21.55
C GLY A 117 -10.75 -22.90 -21.19
N ASN A 118 -11.19 -23.97 -20.53
CA ASN A 118 -12.57 -24.06 -20.06
C ASN A 118 -12.80 -23.10 -18.88
N PHE A 119 -13.94 -22.41 -18.86
CA PHE A 119 -14.30 -21.45 -17.82
C PHE A 119 -14.20 -22.03 -16.39
N ILE A 120 -14.71 -23.27 -16.19
CA ILE A 120 -14.70 -23.92 -14.88
C ILE A 120 -13.26 -24.22 -14.43
N ASN A 121 -12.41 -24.69 -15.36
CA ASN A 121 -11.01 -24.97 -15.06
C ASN A 121 -10.25 -23.71 -14.69
N ILE A 122 -10.48 -22.61 -15.42
CA ILE A 122 -9.89 -21.29 -15.11
C ILE A 122 -10.35 -20.81 -13.74
N GLY A 123 -11.62 -20.94 -13.39
CA GLY A 123 -12.11 -20.57 -12.05
C GLY A 123 -11.44 -21.36 -10.93
N LYS A 124 -11.30 -22.68 -11.10
CA LYS A 124 -10.59 -23.55 -10.14
C LYS A 124 -9.10 -23.20 -10.04
N PHE A 125 -8.47 -22.89 -11.16
CA PHE A 125 -7.08 -22.46 -11.20
C PHE A 125 -6.86 -21.17 -10.42
N ILE A 126 -7.71 -20.17 -10.60
CA ILE A 126 -7.65 -18.91 -9.87
C ILE A 126 -7.76 -19.17 -8.36
N ASP A 127 -8.74 -19.96 -7.93
CA ASP A 127 -8.95 -20.31 -6.52
C ASP A 127 -7.71 -21.04 -5.93
N GLU A 128 -7.08 -21.91 -6.69
CA GLU A 128 -5.88 -22.65 -6.27
C GLU A 128 -4.65 -21.74 -6.18
N VAL A 129 -4.49 -20.81 -7.13
CA VAL A 129 -3.40 -19.81 -7.10
C VAL A 129 -3.55 -18.91 -5.89
N GLU A 130 -4.75 -18.39 -5.61
CA GLU A 130 -4.97 -17.52 -4.44
C GLU A 130 -4.72 -18.23 -3.11
N LYS A 131 -5.03 -19.54 -3.02
CA LYS A 131 -4.79 -20.32 -1.81
C LYS A 131 -3.33 -20.66 -1.56
N ASN A 132 -2.59 -21.00 -2.60
CA ASN A 132 -1.24 -21.57 -2.46
C ASN A 132 -0.11 -20.57 -2.73
N HIS A 133 -0.39 -19.45 -3.43
CA HIS A 133 0.62 -18.48 -3.84
C HIS A 133 0.36 -17.10 -3.23
N SER A 134 0.42 -17.01 -1.91
CA SER A 134 0.11 -15.81 -1.12
C SER A 134 1.00 -14.59 -1.40
N ILE A 135 2.10 -14.76 -2.11
CA ILE A 135 2.99 -13.66 -2.54
C ILE A 135 2.46 -12.91 -3.77
N LEU A 136 1.55 -13.52 -4.51
CA LEU A 136 0.86 -12.91 -5.64
C LEU A 136 -0.52 -12.45 -5.19
N GLN A 137 -0.78 -11.15 -5.29
CA GLN A 137 -2.08 -10.56 -4.94
C GLN A 137 -2.83 -10.20 -6.20
N MET A 138 -3.99 -10.81 -6.43
CA MET A 138 -4.81 -10.49 -7.57
C MET A 138 -5.28 -9.04 -7.53
N GLN A 139 -5.10 -8.34 -8.64
CA GLN A 139 -5.53 -6.95 -8.83
C GLN A 139 -6.73 -6.85 -9.77
N TYR A 140 -6.72 -7.67 -10.81
CA TYR A 140 -7.84 -7.74 -11.73
C TYR A 140 -7.93 -9.14 -12.37
N CYS A 141 -9.13 -9.46 -12.79
CA CYS A 141 -9.44 -10.64 -13.58
C CYS A 141 -10.44 -10.23 -14.66
N SER A 142 -10.11 -10.47 -15.92
CA SER A 142 -11.00 -10.25 -17.07
C SER A 142 -11.14 -11.55 -17.82
N ILE A 143 -12.37 -12.01 -18.03
CA ILE A 143 -12.66 -13.24 -18.75
C ILE A 143 -13.58 -12.91 -19.92
N CYS A 144 -13.18 -13.29 -21.13
CA CYS A 144 -13.98 -13.14 -22.34
C CYS A 144 -14.09 -14.46 -23.09
N LEU A 145 -15.12 -14.58 -23.93
CA LEU A 145 -15.28 -15.77 -24.78
C LEU A 145 -14.13 -15.84 -25.79
N ASP A 146 -13.65 -17.06 -26.05
CA ASP A 146 -12.68 -17.28 -27.09
C ASP A 146 -13.42 -17.31 -28.46
N SER A 147 -13.01 -16.43 -29.36
CA SER A 147 -13.59 -16.37 -30.70
C SER A 147 -13.26 -17.58 -31.58
N LEU A 148 -12.22 -18.33 -31.22
CA LEU A 148 -11.73 -19.49 -31.94
C LEU A 148 -12.26 -20.81 -31.36
N ASP A 149 -12.60 -20.84 -30.07
CA ASP A 149 -13.20 -22.00 -29.41
C ASP A 149 -14.54 -21.62 -28.75
N PRO A 150 -15.68 -22.08 -29.27
CA PRO A 150 -17.00 -21.76 -28.73
C PRO A 150 -17.25 -22.22 -27.30
N LYS A 151 -16.44 -23.13 -26.79
CA LYS A 151 -16.47 -23.62 -25.38
C LYS A 151 -15.35 -23.06 -24.51
N GLY A 152 -14.43 -22.34 -25.12
CA GLY A 152 -13.28 -21.75 -24.50
C GLY A 152 -13.50 -20.31 -24.03
N VAL A 153 -12.70 -19.90 -23.08
CA VAL A 153 -12.58 -18.52 -22.65
C VAL A 153 -11.11 -18.11 -22.60
N ILE A 154 -10.88 -16.82 -22.77
CA ILE A 154 -9.60 -16.19 -22.56
C ILE A 154 -9.68 -15.41 -21.27
N ALA A 155 -8.73 -15.64 -20.36
CA ALA A 155 -8.63 -14.93 -19.10
C ALA A 155 -7.34 -14.09 -19.06
N ASP A 156 -7.47 -12.82 -18.74
CA ASP A 156 -6.38 -11.92 -18.44
C ASP A 156 -6.37 -11.67 -16.92
N LEU A 157 -5.31 -12.13 -16.25
CA LEU A 157 -5.14 -12.05 -14.81
C LEU A 157 -3.99 -11.11 -14.48
N GLY A 158 -4.24 -10.11 -13.66
CA GLY A 158 -3.21 -9.22 -13.18
C GLY A 158 -2.93 -9.46 -11.71
N TYR A 159 -1.69 -9.75 -11.38
CA TYR A 159 -1.20 -9.93 -10.02
C TYR A 159 -0.19 -8.86 -9.65
N LEU A 160 -0.07 -8.62 -8.35
CA LEU A 160 0.91 -7.75 -7.75
C LEU A 160 1.81 -8.55 -6.82
N THR A 161 3.10 -8.28 -6.90
CA THR A 161 4.10 -8.76 -5.93
C THR A 161 5.10 -7.66 -5.59
N TYR A 162 5.87 -7.87 -4.53
CA TYR A 162 6.91 -6.95 -4.09
C TYR A 162 8.27 -7.65 -4.17
N GLY A 163 9.23 -7.03 -4.82
CA GLY A 163 10.55 -7.57 -5.05
C GLY A 163 11.69 -6.71 -4.57
N GLU A 164 12.89 -7.22 -4.73
CA GLU A 164 14.12 -6.43 -4.60
C GLU A 164 14.32 -5.63 -5.88
N PRO A 165 14.74 -4.36 -5.81
CA PRO A 165 15.14 -3.62 -7.00
C PRO A 165 16.32 -4.33 -7.65
N GLU A 166 16.27 -4.40 -8.97
CA GLU A 166 17.43 -4.83 -9.74
C GLU A 166 18.57 -3.85 -9.48
N SER A 167 19.73 -4.35 -9.06
CA SER A 167 20.94 -3.60 -8.73
C SER A 167 21.74 -3.26 -9.97
#